data_1d1873c9eec28e757e8a52635887b867
#
_entry.id   1d1873c9eec28e757e8a52635887b867
#
_cell.length_a   1.000
_cell.length_b   1.000
_cell.length_c   1.000
_cell.angle_alpha   90.00
_cell.angle_beta   90.00
_cell.angle_gamma   90.00
#
_symmetry.space_group_name_H-M   'P 1'
#
loop_
_entity.id
_entity.type
_entity.pdbx_description
1 polymer ?
#
loop_
_entity_poly.entity_id
_entity_poly.type
_entity_poly.pdbx_seq_one_letter_code
_entity_poly.pdbx_strand_id
1 'polypeptide(L)'
;VPADFEGIAVITGFIASDEEGLQTTLGRNGSDFSAAIFAALANAAELTIWSDVDGVMSADPNRVPEAQVIGRLSYNEAMELAYFGTAVIHPQTMGPAISNGIPVRIRNSHKPSHPGSLIGPDSVVTNNIKGITAIGGMALLNLEGSGMIGVPGTADRLFASLKSAGVSVTLISQASSEHSICLALPEDAAERARDVVREAFGNELESGQINSVTITVGQSIVAVVGDGMEGTPGIAAKFFGALARAGINVRAIAQGSSERNISAVVDGNDVTRALRAVHSGFYLSHKTLSVGLIGPGTVGAAFLRQLEKQSERLANDFNLDLRVRAIARSQTMLLGEKRIELSTWEDDFEARAIETDLQKFEECVNPEHLPHAVIIDCTSSEYIASQYAGWLSRGIHVITPNKKAFSSSYEDYTALQ
;
A
#
# COMPACT_ATOMS: atom_id res chain seq x y z
N VAL A 1 -16.21 -26.44 -26.68
CA VAL A 1 -17.65 -26.15 -26.78
C VAL A 1 -17.93 -26.04 -28.29
N PRO A 2 -18.95 -26.71 -28.83
CA PRO A 2 -19.32 -26.54 -30.25
C PRO A 2 -19.63 -25.08 -30.57
N ALA A 3 -19.33 -24.63 -31.78
CA ALA A 3 -19.51 -23.23 -32.18
C ALA A 3 -20.98 -22.78 -32.18
N ASP A 4 -21.91 -23.73 -32.22
CA ASP A 4 -23.38 -23.58 -32.23
C ASP A 4 -24.03 -23.83 -30.84
N PHE A 5 -23.21 -23.95 -29.78
CA PHE A 5 -23.73 -24.22 -28.44
C PHE A 5 -24.46 -22.99 -27.88
N GLU A 6 -25.76 -23.12 -27.65
CA GLU A 6 -26.59 -22.15 -26.96
C GLU A 6 -26.85 -22.64 -25.53
N GLY A 7 -26.34 -21.96 -24.51
CA GLY A 7 -26.58 -22.32 -23.12
C GLY A 7 -25.41 -22.00 -22.18
N ILE A 8 -25.43 -22.60 -20.99
CA ILE A 8 -24.39 -22.47 -19.97
C ILE A 8 -23.53 -23.75 -19.98
N ALA A 9 -22.24 -23.59 -20.29
CA ALA A 9 -21.27 -24.65 -20.18
C ALA A 9 -20.56 -24.58 -18.81
N VAL A 10 -20.53 -25.70 -18.07
CA VAL A 10 -19.77 -25.83 -16.83
C VAL A 10 -18.51 -26.66 -17.15
N ILE A 11 -17.34 -26.05 -16.92
CA ILE A 11 -16.05 -26.65 -17.25
C ILE A 11 -15.21 -26.72 -15.97
N THR A 12 -14.61 -27.89 -15.71
CA THR A 12 -13.70 -28.07 -14.59
C THR A 12 -12.38 -27.33 -14.86
N GLY A 13 -11.98 -26.45 -13.95
CA GLY A 13 -10.68 -25.79 -13.98
C GLY A 13 -9.58 -26.59 -13.25
N PHE A 14 -8.34 -26.06 -13.26
CA PHE A 14 -7.18 -26.60 -12.56
C PHE A 14 -6.58 -27.89 -13.16
N ILE A 15 -7.37 -28.78 -13.73
CA ILE A 15 -6.94 -30.06 -14.29
C ILE A 15 -6.38 -29.86 -15.69
N ALA A 16 -5.26 -30.53 -15.98
CA ALA A 16 -4.62 -30.58 -17.29
C ALA A 16 -4.13 -32.01 -17.56
N SER A 17 -3.65 -32.27 -18.77
CA SER A 17 -2.89 -33.46 -19.15
C SER A 17 -1.58 -33.05 -19.81
N ASP A 18 -0.54 -33.85 -19.63
CA ASP A 18 0.70 -33.72 -20.38
C ASP A 18 0.56 -34.25 -21.84
N GLU A 19 1.65 -34.23 -22.59
CA GLU A 19 1.68 -34.69 -23.99
C GLU A 19 1.43 -36.18 -24.10
N GLU A 20 1.66 -36.97 -23.05
CA GLU A 20 1.44 -38.40 -22.99
C GLU A 20 0.01 -38.76 -22.53
N GLY A 21 -0.82 -37.73 -22.23
CA GLY A 21 -2.20 -37.88 -21.78
C GLY A 21 -2.36 -38.21 -20.30
N LEU A 22 -1.28 -38.12 -19.50
CA LEU A 22 -1.34 -38.34 -18.06
C LEU A 22 -1.94 -37.11 -17.40
N GLN A 23 -2.85 -37.35 -16.44
CA GLN A 23 -3.48 -36.25 -15.70
C GLN A 23 -2.47 -35.51 -14.85
N THR A 24 -2.45 -34.18 -15.00
CA THR A 24 -1.65 -33.25 -14.22
C THR A 24 -2.48 -32.06 -13.77
N THR A 25 -1.87 -31.05 -13.17
CA THR A 25 -2.54 -29.83 -12.76
C THR A 25 -1.79 -28.59 -13.23
N LEU A 26 -2.51 -27.49 -13.38
CA LEU A 26 -1.91 -26.19 -13.76
C LEU A 26 -1.18 -25.49 -12.62
N GLY A 27 -1.07 -26.16 -11.44
CA GLY A 27 -0.37 -25.61 -10.28
C GLY A 27 -1.15 -24.49 -9.58
N ARG A 28 -0.44 -23.64 -8.85
CA ARG A 28 -1.05 -22.54 -8.08
C ARG A 28 -1.79 -21.58 -9.01
N ASN A 29 -2.99 -21.15 -8.61
CA ASN A 29 -3.92 -20.33 -9.42
C ASN A 29 -4.36 -20.99 -10.74
N GLY A 30 -4.27 -22.31 -10.85
CA GLY A 30 -4.62 -23.05 -12.07
C GLY A 30 -6.07 -22.91 -12.52
N SER A 31 -7.02 -22.65 -11.59
CA SER A 31 -8.42 -22.38 -11.94
C SER A 31 -8.60 -21.08 -12.70
N ASP A 32 -7.90 -20.00 -12.29
CA ASP A 32 -7.93 -18.71 -12.97
C ASP A 32 -7.27 -18.82 -14.35
N PHE A 33 -6.18 -19.61 -14.43
CA PHE A 33 -5.51 -19.89 -15.71
C PHE A 33 -6.42 -20.66 -16.66
N SER A 34 -7.11 -21.70 -16.18
CA SER A 34 -8.10 -22.41 -16.98
C SER A 34 -9.19 -21.47 -17.50
N ALA A 35 -9.72 -20.61 -16.62
CA ALA A 35 -10.74 -19.63 -16.99
C ALA A 35 -10.25 -18.67 -18.09
N ALA A 36 -9.01 -18.18 -17.99
CA ALA A 36 -8.42 -17.33 -19.02
C ALA A 36 -8.21 -18.04 -20.36
N ILE A 37 -7.79 -19.32 -20.34
CA ILE A 37 -7.67 -20.15 -21.55
C ILE A 37 -9.04 -20.34 -22.21
N PHE A 38 -10.08 -20.72 -21.44
CA PHE A 38 -11.42 -20.92 -21.99
C PHE A 38 -12.06 -19.60 -22.45
N ALA A 39 -11.79 -18.49 -21.78
CA ALA A 39 -12.22 -17.17 -22.23
C ALA A 39 -11.61 -16.83 -23.60
N ALA A 40 -10.30 -17.09 -23.79
CA ALA A 40 -9.62 -16.89 -25.07
C ALA A 40 -10.17 -17.80 -26.16
N LEU A 41 -10.36 -19.10 -25.89
CA LEU A 41 -10.91 -20.07 -26.85
C LEU A 41 -12.36 -19.75 -27.26
N ALA A 42 -13.16 -19.21 -26.35
CA ALA A 42 -14.54 -18.81 -26.59
C ALA A 42 -14.65 -17.40 -27.17
N ASN A 43 -13.55 -16.67 -27.35
CA ASN A 43 -13.55 -15.25 -27.71
C ASN A 43 -14.53 -14.44 -26.81
N ALA A 44 -14.42 -14.63 -25.50
CA ALA A 44 -15.34 -14.09 -24.52
C ALA A 44 -15.34 -12.57 -24.49
N ALA A 45 -16.49 -11.97 -24.25
CA ALA A 45 -16.63 -10.51 -24.09
C ALA A 45 -16.03 -9.99 -22.77
N GLU A 46 -16.02 -10.81 -21.71
CA GLU A 46 -15.44 -10.51 -20.40
C GLU A 46 -15.11 -11.82 -19.67
N LEU A 47 -14.04 -11.83 -18.90
CA LEU A 47 -13.72 -12.86 -17.91
C LEU A 47 -14.00 -12.33 -16.52
N THR A 48 -14.90 -12.94 -15.75
CA THR A 48 -15.13 -12.56 -14.34
C THR A 48 -14.53 -13.59 -13.41
N ILE A 49 -13.63 -13.16 -12.54
CA ILE A 49 -13.06 -13.95 -11.45
C ILE A 49 -13.79 -13.60 -10.15
N TRP A 50 -14.43 -14.60 -9.54
CA TRP A 50 -15.08 -14.47 -8.25
C TRP A 50 -14.13 -14.87 -7.13
N SER A 51 -13.91 -13.94 -6.19
CA SER A 51 -12.99 -14.10 -5.06
C SER A 51 -13.68 -13.72 -3.75
N ASP A 52 -12.95 -13.70 -2.66
CA ASP A 52 -13.37 -13.25 -1.32
C ASP A 52 -13.09 -11.75 -1.08
N VAL A 53 -12.48 -11.06 -2.05
CA VAL A 53 -12.14 -9.63 -1.97
C VAL A 53 -13.01 -8.77 -2.87
N ASP A 54 -13.25 -7.52 -2.48
CA ASP A 54 -14.10 -6.59 -3.24
C ASP A 54 -13.51 -6.14 -4.59
N GLY A 55 -12.25 -6.48 -4.86
CA GLY A 55 -11.50 -6.14 -6.08
C GLY A 55 -10.02 -5.95 -5.78
N VAL A 56 -9.30 -5.37 -6.75
CA VAL A 56 -7.91 -4.96 -6.58
C VAL A 56 -7.86 -3.72 -5.68
N MET A 57 -7.10 -3.78 -4.61
CA MET A 57 -7.03 -2.70 -3.62
C MET A 57 -5.87 -1.75 -3.92
N SER A 58 -6.03 -0.48 -3.55
CA SER A 58 -4.99 0.55 -3.68
C SER A 58 -3.76 0.32 -2.80
N ALA A 59 -3.88 -0.50 -1.78
CA ALA A 59 -2.82 -1.06 -0.93
C ALA A 59 -3.35 -2.30 -0.21
N ASP A 60 -2.48 -3.05 0.49
CA ASP A 60 -2.91 -4.16 1.36
C ASP A 60 -3.82 -3.64 2.49
N PRO A 61 -5.11 -4.01 2.53
CA PRO A 61 -6.05 -3.49 3.53
C PRO A 61 -5.72 -3.93 4.96
N ASN A 62 -4.98 -5.04 5.15
CA ASN A 62 -4.53 -5.48 6.46
C ASN A 62 -3.46 -4.56 7.06
N ARG A 63 -2.72 -3.85 6.21
CA ARG A 63 -1.65 -2.92 6.60
C ARG A 63 -2.08 -1.47 6.50
N VAL A 64 -2.94 -1.15 5.53
CA VAL A 64 -3.42 0.20 5.21
C VAL A 64 -4.95 0.20 5.29
N PRO A 65 -5.55 0.54 6.44
CA PRO A 65 -7.01 0.53 6.60
C PRO A 65 -7.75 1.43 5.61
N GLU A 66 -7.12 2.51 5.15
CA GLU A 66 -7.65 3.46 4.17
C GLU A 66 -7.62 2.96 2.72
N ALA A 67 -7.11 1.75 2.47
CA ALA A 67 -7.08 1.16 1.14
C ALA A 67 -8.48 1.10 0.52
N GLN A 68 -8.55 1.42 -0.78
CA GLN A 68 -9.79 1.53 -1.56
C GLN A 68 -9.76 0.54 -2.72
N VAL A 69 -10.94 0.12 -3.18
CA VAL A 69 -11.04 -0.69 -4.39
C VAL A 69 -10.72 0.18 -5.61
N ILE A 70 -9.82 -0.28 -6.44
CA ILE A 70 -9.49 0.35 -7.71
C ILE A 70 -10.52 -0.09 -8.75
N GLY A 71 -11.40 0.80 -9.18
CA GLY A 71 -12.50 0.45 -10.11
C GLY A 71 -12.00 0.00 -11.48
N ARG A 72 -10.92 0.60 -12.02
CA ARG A 72 -10.34 0.27 -13.32
C ARG A 72 -8.82 0.32 -13.30
N LEU A 73 -8.21 -0.68 -13.96
CA LEU A 73 -6.77 -0.80 -14.18
C LEU A 73 -6.49 -1.14 -15.64
N SER A 74 -5.35 -0.71 -16.15
CA SER A 74 -4.80 -1.28 -17.37
C SER A 74 -4.23 -2.68 -17.11
N TYR A 75 -4.01 -3.45 -18.18
CA TYR A 75 -3.29 -4.73 -18.07
C TYR A 75 -1.89 -4.53 -17.48
N ASN A 76 -1.18 -3.47 -17.87
CA ASN A 76 0.16 -3.18 -17.38
C ASN A 76 0.14 -2.84 -15.88
N GLU A 77 -0.77 -1.97 -15.43
CA GLU A 77 -0.94 -1.66 -14.00
C GLU A 77 -1.25 -2.92 -13.18
N ALA A 78 -2.13 -3.78 -13.68
CA ALA A 78 -2.48 -5.03 -13.01
C ALA A 78 -1.30 -6.00 -12.93
N MET A 79 -0.50 -6.10 -13.99
CA MET A 79 0.72 -6.94 -14.02
C MET A 79 1.78 -6.44 -13.05
N GLU A 80 2.02 -5.13 -12.99
CA GLU A 80 2.95 -4.53 -12.03
C GLU A 80 2.51 -4.77 -10.58
N LEU A 81 1.24 -4.50 -10.26
CA LEU A 81 0.71 -4.75 -8.92
C LEU A 81 0.77 -6.22 -8.53
N ALA A 82 0.47 -7.11 -9.46
CA ALA A 82 0.53 -8.55 -9.25
C ALA A 82 1.96 -9.06 -8.99
N TYR A 83 2.95 -8.53 -9.70
CA TYR A 83 4.36 -8.85 -9.49
C TYR A 83 4.83 -8.50 -8.08
N PHE A 84 4.39 -7.35 -7.57
CA PHE A 84 4.74 -6.87 -6.23
C PHE A 84 3.86 -7.44 -5.10
N GLY A 85 3.06 -8.48 -5.35
CA GLY A 85 2.45 -9.29 -4.28
C GLY A 85 1.00 -8.99 -3.93
N THR A 86 0.22 -8.40 -4.84
CA THR A 86 -1.24 -8.44 -4.68
C THR A 86 -1.72 -9.89 -4.92
N ALA A 87 -2.21 -10.53 -3.86
CA ALA A 87 -2.61 -11.95 -3.89
C ALA A 87 -3.81 -12.27 -4.82
N VAL A 88 -4.46 -11.23 -5.35
CA VAL A 88 -5.73 -11.33 -6.08
C VAL A 88 -5.54 -11.68 -7.55
N ILE A 89 -4.38 -11.37 -8.12
CA ILE A 89 -4.09 -11.55 -9.55
C ILE A 89 -2.72 -12.20 -9.68
N HIS A 90 -2.60 -13.20 -10.56
CA HIS A 90 -1.30 -13.75 -10.88
C HIS A 90 -0.96 -13.44 -12.36
N PRO A 91 0.21 -12.82 -12.65
CA PRO A 91 0.55 -12.38 -14.00
C PRO A 91 0.42 -13.46 -15.07
N GLN A 92 0.93 -14.65 -14.78
CA GLN A 92 0.92 -15.76 -15.75
C GLN A 92 -0.49 -16.27 -16.06
N THR A 93 -1.42 -16.22 -15.09
CA THR A 93 -2.78 -16.74 -15.28
C THR A 93 -3.63 -15.85 -16.17
N MET A 94 -3.33 -14.55 -16.23
CA MET A 94 -4.07 -13.61 -17.08
C MET A 94 -3.55 -13.55 -18.53
N GLY A 95 -2.38 -14.12 -18.80
CA GLY A 95 -1.75 -14.05 -20.13
C GLY A 95 -2.68 -14.34 -21.30
N PRO A 96 -3.45 -15.45 -21.32
CA PRO A 96 -4.37 -15.76 -22.41
C PRO A 96 -5.46 -14.70 -22.64
N ALA A 97 -6.04 -14.16 -21.58
CA ALA A 97 -7.05 -13.10 -21.66
C ALA A 97 -6.45 -11.79 -22.19
N ILE A 98 -5.30 -11.39 -21.65
CA ILE A 98 -4.57 -10.17 -22.06
C ILE A 98 -4.18 -10.23 -23.53
N SER A 99 -3.61 -11.35 -24.00
CA SER A 99 -3.17 -11.52 -25.39
C SER A 99 -4.33 -11.46 -26.40
N ASN A 100 -5.55 -11.71 -25.94
CA ASN A 100 -6.75 -11.63 -26.77
C ASN A 100 -7.59 -10.35 -26.50
N GLY A 101 -7.08 -9.42 -25.70
CA GLY A 101 -7.76 -8.17 -25.38
C GLY A 101 -9.05 -8.34 -24.56
N ILE A 102 -9.20 -9.47 -23.86
CA ILE A 102 -10.42 -9.79 -23.08
C ILE A 102 -10.36 -9.08 -21.72
N PRO A 103 -11.32 -8.20 -21.40
CA PRO A 103 -11.38 -7.56 -20.09
C PRO A 103 -11.55 -8.59 -18.96
N VAL A 104 -10.83 -8.40 -17.87
CA VAL A 104 -10.92 -9.25 -16.68
C VAL A 104 -11.53 -8.46 -15.54
N ARG A 105 -12.58 -8.99 -14.94
CA ARG A 105 -13.27 -8.40 -13.80
C ARG A 105 -13.05 -9.24 -12.55
N ILE A 106 -12.62 -8.59 -11.45
CA ILE A 106 -12.50 -9.22 -10.12
C ILE A 106 -13.71 -8.78 -9.30
N ARG A 107 -14.46 -9.73 -8.73
CA ARG A 107 -15.65 -9.47 -7.94
C ARG A 107 -15.68 -10.31 -6.66
N ASN A 108 -16.37 -9.79 -5.65
CA ASN A 108 -16.55 -10.49 -4.38
C ASN A 108 -17.80 -11.41 -4.44
N SER A 109 -17.58 -12.71 -4.20
CA SER A 109 -18.66 -13.71 -4.15
C SER A 109 -19.64 -13.48 -2.99
N HIS A 110 -19.18 -12.87 -1.89
CA HIS A 110 -20.02 -12.50 -0.74
C HIS A 110 -20.77 -11.19 -0.92
N LYS A 111 -20.37 -10.36 -1.89
CA LYS A 111 -20.98 -9.07 -2.22
C LYS A 111 -21.22 -8.93 -3.73
N PRO A 112 -22.08 -9.75 -4.31
CA PRO A 112 -22.24 -9.82 -5.77
C PRO A 112 -22.81 -8.55 -6.42
N SER A 113 -23.38 -7.62 -5.65
CA SER A 113 -23.82 -6.31 -6.14
C SER A 113 -22.67 -5.30 -6.29
N HIS A 114 -21.50 -5.54 -5.64
CA HIS A 114 -20.35 -4.66 -5.78
C HIS A 114 -19.74 -4.78 -7.18
N PRO A 115 -19.44 -3.66 -7.88
CA PRO A 115 -18.95 -3.69 -9.26
C PRO A 115 -17.58 -4.34 -9.42
N GLY A 116 -16.78 -4.38 -8.36
CA GLY A 116 -15.43 -4.92 -8.37
C GLY A 116 -14.43 -4.04 -9.12
N SER A 117 -13.34 -4.68 -9.60
CA SER A 117 -12.29 -4.06 -10.40
C SER A 117 -12.34 -4.58 -11.83
N LEU A 118 -12.30 -3.68 -12.81
CA LEU A 118 -12.20 -4.03 -14.22
C LEU A 118 -10.77 -3.79 -14.71
N ILE A 119 -10.15 -4.81 -15.28
CA ILE A 119 -8.81 -4.78 -15.86
C ILE A 119 -8.98 -4.89 -17.38
N GLY A 120 -8.43 -3.96 -18.12
CA GLY A 120 -8.62 -3.91 -19.57
C GLY A 120 -7.48 -3.22 -20.31
N PRO A 121 -7.58 -3.10 -21.66
CA PRO A 121 -6.53 -2.49 -22.46
C PRO A 121 -6.31 -1.01 -22.16
N ASP A 122 -7.37 -0.30 -21.75
CA ASP A 122 -7.33 1.14 -21.53
C ASP A 122 -7.34 1.47 -20.03
N SER A 123 -6.38 2.29 -19.58
CA SER A 123 -6.44 2.90 -18.26
C SER A 123 -7.28 4.19 -18.32
N VAL A 124 -8.25 4.31 -17.42
CA VAL A 124 -8.85 5.63 -17.16
C VAL A 124 -7.98 6.30 -16.11
N VAL A 125 -7.20 7.30 -16.50
CA VAL A 125 -6.37 8.09 -15.59
C VAL A 125 -7.28 8.91 -14.68
N THR A 126 -7.68 8.34 -13.56
CA THR A 126 -8.42 9.06 -12.50
C THR A 126 -7.45 9.59 -11.45
N ASN A 127 -6.37 8.86 -11.19
CA ASN A 127 -5.28 9.23 -10.29
C ASN A 127 -3.95 8.92 -10.95
N ASN A 128 -2.90 9.68 -10.64
CA ASN A 128 -1.56 9.46 -11.18
C ASN A 128 -0.98 8.10 -10.79
N ILE A 129 -1.34 7.59 -9.62
CA ILE A 129 -1.04 6.22 -9.19
C ILE A 129 -2.31 5.42 -8.96
N LYS A 130 -2.23 4.11 -9.18
CA LYS A 130 -3.33 3.15 -8.96
C LYS A 130 -3.14 2.31 -7.72
N GLY A 131 -1.91 2.00 -7.35
CA GLY A 131 -1.67 1.16 -6.20
C GLY A 131 -0.30 1.34 -5.60
N ILE A 132 -0.22 0.94 -4.34
CA ILE A 132 0.99 0.92 -3.54
C ILE A 132 1.11 -0.48 -2.96
N THR A 133 2.26 -1.09 -3.16
CA THR A 133 2.45 -2.49 -2.80
C THR A 133 3.84 -2.71 -2.18
N ALA A 134 4.03 -3.87 -1.55
CA ALA A 134 5.32 -4.23 -1.00
C ALA A 134 5.60 -5.73 -1.13
N ILE A 135 6.87 -6.06 -1.35
CA ILE A 135 7.41 -7.42 -1.24
C ILE A 135 8.30 -7.47 0.00
N GLY A 136 7.96 -8.34 0.94
CA GLY A 136 8.79 -8.64 2.10
C GLY A 136 9.71 -9.84 1.87
N GLY A 137 10.56 -10.15 2.87
CA GLY A 137 11.47 -11.30 2.80
C GLY A 137 12.57 -11.12 1.74
N MET A 138 13.08 -9.90 1.61
CA MET A 138 14.13 -9.56 0.64
C MET A 138 15.47 -9.35 1.33
N ALA A 139 16.53 -9.62 0.58
CA ALA A 139 17.89 -9.24 0.94
C ALA A 139 18.50 -8.36 -0.15
N LEU A 140 19.37 -7.44 0.24
CA LEU A 140 20.22 -6.68 -0.68
C LEU A 140 21.59 -7.36 -0.77
N LEU A 141 22.00 -7.71 -1.99
CA LEU A 141 23.36 -8.08 -2.33
C LEU A 141 24.04 -6.88 -2.97
N ASN A 142 25.17 -6.44 -2.42
CA ASN A 142 25.96 -5.35 -2.96
C ASN A 142 27.34 -5.85 -3.38
N LEU A 143 27.66 -5.66 -4.67
CA LEU A 143 28.99 -5.88 -5.25
C LEU A 143 29.64 -4.51 -5.43
N GLU A 144 30.76 -4.26 -4.76
CA GLU A 144 31.38 -2.94 -4.72
C GLU A 144 32.88 -3.02 -4.96
N GLY A 145 33.42 -2.15 -5.83
CA GLY A 145 34.87 -2.05 -6.09
C GLY A 145 35.23 -1.11 -7.22
N SER A 146 36.35 -0.41 -7.08
CA SER A 146 36.85 0.51 -8.09
C SER A 146 37.31 -0.19 -9.38
N GLY A 147 37.63 -1.46 -9.32
CA GLY A 147 38.01 -2.26 -10.48
C GLY A 147 36.88 -2.63 -11.44
N MET A 148 35.65 -2.23 -11.15
CA MET A 148 34.51 -2.42 -12.05
C MET A 148 34.34 -1.28 -13.03
N ILE A 149 34.89 -0.11 -12.74
CA ILE A 149 34.71 1.11 -13.50
C ILE A 149 35.28 0.97 -14.91
N GLY A 150 34.42 1.11 -15.94
CA GLY A 150 34.82 1.01 -17.33
C GLY A 150 35.21 -0.41 -17.79
N VAL A 151 34.94 -1.45 -17.01
CA VAL A 151 35.24 -2.84 -17.37
C VAL A 151 33.99 -3.52 -17.96
N PRO A 152 33.96 -3.74 -19.28
CA PRO A 152 32.82 -4.42 -19.91
C PRO A 152 32.66 -5.85 -19.40
N GLY A 153 31.41 -6.30 -19.24
CA GLY A 153 31.08 -7.68 -18.89
C GLY A 153 30.97 -7.97 -17.39
N THR A 154 31.25 -7.01 -16.50
CA THR A 154 31.07 -7.18 -15.05
C THR A 154 29.64 -7.60 -14.69
N ALA A 155 28.64 -6.91 -15.22
CA ALA A 155 27.23 -7.24 -15.01
C ALA A 155 26.86 -8.62 -15.59
N ASP A 156 27.34 -8.95 -16.79
CA ASP A 156 27.12 -10.27 -17.41
C ASP A 156 27.60 -11.40 -16.48
N ARG A 157 28.85 -11.30 -15.99
CA ARG A 157 29.44 -12.29 -15.08
C ARG A 157 28.66 -12.39 -13.76
N LEU A 158 28.21 -11.26 -13.20
CA LEU A 158 27.40 -11.25 -11.99
C LEU A 158 26.08 -11.98 -12.21
N PHE A 159 25.34 -11.65 -13.27
CA PHE A 159 24.05 -12.31 -13.55
C PHE A 159 24.22 -13.77 -13.99
N ALA A 160 25.30 -14.12 -14.70
CA ALA A 160 25.60 -15.50 -15.06
C ALA A 160 25.85 -16.36 -13.81
N SER A 161 26.59 -15.86 -12.81
CA SER A 161 26.80 -16.58 -11.54
C SER A 161 25.50 -16.79 -10.77
N LEU A 162 24.63 -15.80 -10.67
CA LEU A 162 23.32 -15.91 -10.03
C LEU A 162 22.39 -16.87 -10.76
N LYS A 163 22.38 -16.82 -12.12
CA LYS A 163 21.61 -17.75 -12.96
C LYS A 163 22.04 -19.20 -12.72
N SER A 164 23.36 -19.49 -12.68
CA SER A 164 23.88 -20.84 -12.45
C SER A 164 23.44 -21.41 -11.09
N ALA A 165 23.23 -20.54 -10.11
CA ALA A 165 22.75 -20.89 -8.76
C ALA A 165 21.21 -20.91 -8.64
N GLY A 166 20.49 -20.65 -9.72
CA GLY A 166 19.02 -20.58 -9.72
C GLY A 166 18.47 -19.42 -8.86
N VAL A 167 19.22 -18.31 -8.76
CA VAL A 167 18.81 -17.13 -7.99
C VAL A 167 18.13 -16.12 -8.90
N SER A 168 16.89 -15.79 -8.59
CA SER A 168 16.13 -14.74 -9.29
C SER A 168 16.39 -13.38 -8.66
N VAL A 169 16.62 -12.34 -9.48
CA VAL A 169 16.81 -10.96 -9.03
C VAL A 169 15.52 -10.18 -9.21
N THR A 170 15.06 -9.53 -8.15
CA THR A 170 13.79 -8.78 -8.13
C THR A 170 13.98 -7.30 -8.48
N LEU A 171 15.10 -6.69 -8.02
CA LEU A 171 15.40 -5.28 -8.28
C LEU A 171 16.90 -5.13 -8.54
N ILE A 172 17.22 -4.25 -9.49
CA ILE A 172 18.59 -3.91 -9.86
C ILE A 172 18.77 -2.41 -9.72
N SER A 173 19.77 -2.00 -8.97
CA SER A 173 20.18 -0.60 -8.84
C SER A 173 21.70 -0.51 -9.04
N GLN A 174 22.11 0.27 -10.03
CA GLN A 174 23.51 0.52 -10.30
C GLN A 174 23.79 2.02 -10.27
N ALA A 175 24.78 2.42 -9.49
CA ALA A 175 25.21 3.81 -9.47
C ALA A 175 25.87 4.18 -10.80
N SER A 176 25.68 5.43 -11.25
CA SER A 176 26.23 5.95 -12.51
C SER A 176 27.75 5.97 -12.55
N SER A 177 28.42 5.84 -11.41
CA SER A 177 29.89 5.72 -11.31
C SER A 177 30.43 4.31 -11.61
N GLU A 178 29.53 3.33 -11.91
CA GLU A 178 29.90 1.92 -12.11
C GLU A 178 30.68 1.28 -10.94
N HIS A 179 30.70 1.94 -9.78
CA HIS A 179 31.47 1.53 -8.61
C HIS A 179 30.75 0.44 -7.80
N SER A 180 29.42 0.35 -7.92
CA SER A 180 28.63 -0.64 -7.20
C SER A 180 27.44 -1.12 -8.02
N ILE A 181 27.10 -2.40 -7.85
CA ILE A 181 25.85 -3.02 -8.33
C ILE A 181 25.13 -3.57 -7.11
N CYS A 182 23.93 -3.04 -6.86
CA CYS A 182 23.07 -3.46 -5.77
C CYS A 182 21.87 -4.24 -6.31
N LEU A 183 21.64 -5.44 -5.80
CA LEU A 183 20.58 -6.34 -6.24
C LEU A 183 19.68 -6.66 -5.04
N ALA A 184 18.36 -6.58 -5.24
CA ALA A 184 17.42 -7.18 -4.29
C ALA A 184 17.01 -8.57 -4.79
N LEU A 185 17.02 -9.55 -3.90
CA LEU A 185 16.70 -10.94 -4.16
C LEU A 185 16.00 -11.56 -2.94
N PRO A 186 15.31 -12.71 -3.09
CA PRO A 186 14.68 -13.39 -1.96
C PRO A 186 15.70 -13.72 -0.86
N GLU A 187 15.32 -13.48 0.39
CA GLU A 187 16.20 -13.63 1.54
C GLU A 187 16.70 -15.08 1.73
N ASP A 188 15.89 -16.07 1.40
CA ASP A 188 16.24 -17.49 1.44
C ASP A 188 17.32 -17.89 0.43
N ALA A 189 17.52 -17.07 -0.62
CA ALA A 189 18.58 -17.26 -1.62
C ALA A 189 19.85 -16.45 -1.32
N ALA A 190 19.84 -15.59 -0.31
CA ALA A 190 20.85 -14.56 -0.09
C ALA A 190 22.26 -15.12 0.13
N GLU A 191 22.42 -16.11 1.02
CA GLU A 191 23.71 -16.73 1.31
C GLU A 191 24.29 -17.43 0.08
N ARG A 192 23.46 -18.21 -0.63
CA ARG A 192 23.84 -18.88 -1.87
C ARG A 192 24.28 -17.88 -2.95
N ALA A 193 23.52 -16.77 -3.08
CA ALA A 193 23.86 -15.70 -4.01
C ALA A 193 25.22 -15.07 -3.69
N ARG A 194 25.48 -14.76 -2.42
CA ARG A 194 26.76 -14.22 -1.98
C ARG A 194 27.92 -15.16 -2.33
N ASP A 195 27.78 -16.44 -2.02
CA ASP A 195 28.84 -17.41 -2.18
C ASP A 195 29.22 -17.60 -3.65
N VAL A 196 28.27 -17.74 -4.57
CA VAL A 196 28.54 -17.86 -6.00
C VAL A 196 29.09 -16.58 -6.62
N VAL A 197 28.70 -15.41 -6.12
CA VAL A 197 29.27 -14.13 -6.58
C VAL A 197 30.71 -13.98 -6.07
N ARG A 198 30.99 -14.33 -4.81
CA ARG A 198 32.35 -14.32 -4.28
C ARG A 198 33.28 -15.29 -5.02
N GLU A 199 32.78 -16.46 -5.39
CA GLU A 199 33.53 -17.40 -6.22
C GLU A 199 33.82 -16.83 -7.61
N ALA A 200 32.79 -16.28 -8.26
CA ALA A 200 32.91 -15.68 -9.60
C ALA A 200 33.88 -14.49 -9.66
N PHE A 201 34.02 -13.75 -8.58
CA PHE A 201 34.90 -12.56 -8.47
C PHE A 201 36.09 -12.76 -7.53
N GLY A 202 36.52 -14.00 -7.30
CA GLY A 202 37.59 -14.35 -6.36
C GLY A 202 38.91 -13.62 -6.64
N ASN A 203 39.37 -13.60 -7.88
CA ASN A 203 40.61 -12.94 -8.27
C ASN A 203 40.58 -11.43 -8.04
N GLU A 204 39.45 -10.78 -8.32
CA GLU A 204 39.26 -9.34 -8.13
C GLU A 204 39.14 -8.98 -6.64
N LEU A 205 38.58 -9.87 -5.83
CA LEU A 205 38.55 -9.73 -4.37
C LEU A 205 39.95 -9.84 -3.79
N GLU A 206 40.74 -10.84 -4.24
CA GLU A 206 42.16 -11.04 -3.78
C GLU A 206 43.07 -9.90 -4.22
N SER A 207 42.88 -9.36 -5.42
CA SER A 207 43.68 -8.24 -5.93
C SER A 207 43.19 -6.86 -5.42
N GLY A 208 42.09 -6.79 -4.68
CA GLY A 208 41.51 -5.55 -4.18
C GLY A 208 40.83 -4.68 -5.25
N GLN A 209 40.58 -5.21 -6.45
CA GLN A 209 39.80 -4.56 -7.49
C GLN A 209 38.30 -4.51 -7.14
N ILE A 210 37.83 -5.57 -6.49
CA ILE A 210 36.52 -5.59 -5.82
C ILE A 210 36.77 -5.52 -4.32
N ASN A 211 36.14 -4.56 -3.66
CA ASN A 211 36.33 -4.32 -2.24
C ASN A 211 35.52 -5.31 -1.41
N SER A 212 34.30 -5.58 -1.80
CA SER A 212 33.38 -6.41 -1.03
C SER A 212 32.19 -6.97 -1.83
N VAL A 213 31.70 -8.12 -1.37
CA VAL A 213 30.39 -8.67 -1.68
C VAL A 213 29.66 -8.81 -0.36
N THR A 214 28.66 -7.97 -0.14
CA THR A 214 27.92 -7.90 1.13
C THR A 214 26.47 -8.26 0.95
N ILE A 215 25.85 -8.77 2.03
CA ILE A 215 24.42 -9.04 2.11
C ILE A 215 23.82 -8.27 3.28
N THR A 216 22.63 -7.70 3.06
CA THR A 216 21.80 -7.12 4.10
C THR A 216 20.42 -7.77 4.03
N VAL A 217 20.09 -8.57 5.03
CA VAL A 217 18.81 -9.29 5.14
C VAL A 217 17.71 -8.42 5.79
N GLY A 218 16.48 -8.94 5.87
CA GLY A 218 15.37 -8.27 6.55
C GLY A 218 14.87 -7.04 5.79
N GLN A 219 14.97 -7.03 4.45
CA GLN A 219 14.55 -5.90 3.63
C GLN A 219 13.16 -6.12 3.02
N SER A 220 12.54 -5.03 2.61
CA SER A 220 11.30 -5.04 1.84
C SER A 220 11.39 -4.02 0.70
N ILE A 221 10.75 -4.34 -0.42
CA ILE A 221 10.59 -3.41 -1.54
C ILE A 221 9.21 -2.78 -1.41
N VAL A 222 9.11 -1.47 -1.42
CA VAL A 222 7.86 -0.72 -1.51
C VAL A 222 7.79 -0.08 -2.88
N ALA A 223 6.67 -0.22 -3.58
CA ALA A 223 6.50 0.31 -4.92
C ALA A 223 5.18 1.08 -5.08
N VAL A 224 5.21 2.14 -5.87
CA VAL A 224 4.03 2.84 -6.39
C VAL A 224 3.87 2.51 -7.86
N VAL A 225 2.63 2.24 -8.28
CA VAL A 225 2.30 1.79 -9.64
C VAL A 225 1.17 2.63 -10.21
N GLY A 226 1.30 3.03 -11.47
CA GLY A 226 0.23 3.69 -12.23
C GLY A 226 0.71 4.22 -13.58
N ASP A 227 -0.10 4.03 -14.62
CA ASP A 227 0.17 4.57 -15.96
C ASP A 227 0.14 6.11 -15.97
N GLY A 228 -0.61 6.75 -15.06
CA GLY A 228 -0.67 8.20 -14.91
C GLY A 228 0.60 8.85 -14.36
N MET A 229 1.64 8.06 -14.05
CA MET A 229 2.94 8.58 -13.61
C MET A 229 3.79 9.04 -14.80
N GLU A 230 3.61 8.42 -15.98
CA GLU A 230 4.38 8.72 -17.19
C GLU A 230 4.25 10.21 -17.56
N GLY A 231 5.39 10.89 -17.68
CA GLY A 231 5.46 12.31 -17.99
C GLY A 231 4.90 13.27 -16.93
N THR A 232 4.56 12.76 -15.73
CA THR A 232 3.99 13.58 -14.65
C THR A 232 5.07 14.02 -13.65
N PRO A 233 5.46 15.31 -13.64
CA PRO A 233 6.46 15.80 -12.70
C PRO A 233 6.03 15.68 -11.24
N GLY A 234 6.99 15.41 -10.34
CA GLY A 234 6.77 15.47 -8.91
C GLY A 234 6.32 14.15 -8.25
N ILE A 235 6.02 13.10 -9.00
CA ILE A 235 5.61 11.81 -8.43
C ILE A 235 6.71 11.23 -7.54
N ALA A 236 7.96 11.18 -8.02
CA ALA A 236 9.09 10.70 -7.23
C ALA A 236 9.31 11.57 -5.98
N ALA A 237 9.23 12.89 -6.09
CA ALA A 237 9.34 13.79 -4.94
C ALA A 237 8.25 13.52 -3.90
N LYS A 238 7.02 13.25 -4.32
CA LYS A 238 5.89 12.91 -3.44
C LYS A 238 6.11 11.57 -2.74
N PHE A 239 6.58 10.55 -3.48
CA PHE A 239 6.89 9.23 -2.95
C PHE A 239 7.99 9.29 -1.90
N PHE A 240 9.17 9.82 -2.24
CA PHE A 240 10.29 9.91 -1.30
C PHE A 240 10.02 10.91 -0.17
N GLY A 241 9.29 11.99 -0.44
CA GLY A 241 8.84 12.93 0.59
C GLY A 241 7.90 12.29 1.62
N ALA A 242 7.04 11.35 1.22
CA ALA A 242 6.20 10.59 2.14
C ALA A 242 7.03 9.67 3.05
N LEU A 243 8.00 8.93 2.47
CA LEU A 243 8.93 8.09 3.23
C LEU A 243 9.78 8.92 4.20
N ALA A 244 10.30 10.06 3.74
CA ALA A 244 11.14 10.95 4.56
C ALA A 244 10.37 11.53 5.77
N ARG A 245 9.12 11.98 5.58
CA ARG A 245 8.26 12.46 6.68
C ARG A 245 7.95 11.37 7.71
N ALA A 246 7.86 10.13 7.27
CA ALA A 246 7.70 8.98 8.16
C ALA A 246 9.01 8.50 8.81
N GLY A 247 10.14 9.20 8.60
CA GLY A 247 11.43 8.84 9.15
C GLY A 247 12.00 7.53 8.60
N ILE A 248 11.64 7.16 7.36
CA ILE A 248 12.04 5.89 6.74
C ILE A 248 13.26 6.09 5.85
N ASN A 249 14.30 5.33 6.11
CA ASN A 249 15.50 5.33 5.30
C ASN A 249 15.32 4.46 4.06
N VAL A 250 15.73 4.98 2.89
CA VAL A 250 15.73 4.27 1.60
C VAL A 250 17.13 3.76 1.32
N ARG A 251 17.28 2.46 1.06
CA ARG A 251 18.57 1.81 0.83
C ARG A 251 18.91 1.67 -0.65
N ALA A 252 17.93 1.41 -1.49
CA ALA A 252 18.10 1.33 -2.94
C ALA A 252 16.81 1.81 -3.62
N ILE A 253 16.96 2.29 -4.86
CA ILE A 253 15.88 2.85 -5.67
C ILE A 253 15.96 2.26 -7.06
N ALA A 254 14.80 1.94 -7.65
CA ALA A 254 14.68 1.60 -9.06
C ALA A 254 13.46 2.27 -9.67
N GLN A 255 13.64 2.80 -10.88
CA GLN A 255 12.58 3.32 -11.72
C GLN A 255 12.90 2.96 -13.17
N GLY A 256 11.98 2.29 -13.85
CA GLY A 256 12.11 1.97 -15.26
C GLY A 256 11.81 3.17 -16.15
N SER A 257 12.29 3.14 -17.40
CA SER A 257 12.01 4.18 -18.40
C SER A 257 10.55 4.27 -18.83
N SER A 258 9.74 3.28 -18.50
CA SER A 258 8.27 3.31 -18.67
C SER A 258 7.57 4.22 -17.66
N GLU A 259 8.27 4.66 -16.62
CA GLU A 259 7.77 5.50 -15.52
C GLU A 259 6.50 4.96 -14.82
N ARG A 260 6.14 3.69 -15.06
CA ARG A 260 4.91 3.07 -14.52
C ARG A 260 5.06 2.62 -13.08
N ASN A 261 6.30 2.49 -12.63
CA ASN A 261 6.60 2.08 -11.27
C ASN A 261 7.82 2.83 -10.73
N ILE A 262 7.80 3.15 -9.44
CA ILE A 262 8.95 3.60 -8.66
C ILE A 262 9.03 2.69 -7.45
N SER A 263 10.18 2.05 -7.27
CA SER A 263 10.43 1.09 -6.20
C SER A 263 11.54 1.59 -5.28
N ALA A 264 11.37 1.41 -3.98
CA ALA A 264 12.36 1.71 -2.95
C ALA A 264 12.54 0.52 -2.02
N VAL A 265 13.79 0.21 -1.68
CA VAL A 265 14.11 -0.80 -0.67
C VAL A 265 14.21 -0.12 0.69
N VAL A 266 13.47 -0.64 1.66
CA VAL A 266 13.41 -0.16 3.04
C VAL A 266 13.63 -1.31 4.02
N ASP A 267 13.88 -1.01 5.29
CA ASP A 267 13.90 -2.04 6.34
C ASP A 267 12.54 -2.73 6.47
N GLY A 268 12.53 -4.04 6.62
CA GLY A 268 11.30 -4.83 6.73
C GLY A 268 10.40 -4.43 7.90
N ASN A 269 10.98 -3.93 9.00
CA ASN A 269 10.23 -3.44 10.15
C ASN A 269 9.46 -2.14 9.82
N ASP A 270 9.91 -1.38 8.84
CA ASP A 270 9.30 -0.11 8.44
C ASP A 270 8.22 -0.25 7.36
N VAL A 271 8.05 -1.43 6.77
CA VAL A 271 7.22 -1.63 5.58
C VAL A 271 5.76 -1.19 5.77
N THR A 272 5.15 -1.49 6.92
CA THR A 272 3.75 -1.09 7.18
C THR A 272 3.64 0.42 7.33
N ARG A 273 4.59 1.06 8.02
CA ARG A 273 4.67 2.52 8.14
C ARG A 273 4.91 3.18 6.79
N ALA A 274 5.77 2.59 5.95
CA ALA A 274 6.03 3.05 4.59
C ALA A 274 4.77 3.01 3.71
N LEU A 275 4.06 1.87 3.69
CA LEU A 275 2.82 1.73 2.94
C LEU A 275 1.77 2.77 3.36
N ARG A 276 1.57 2.97 4.66
CA ARG A 276 0.62 3.96 5.20
C ARG A 276 1.01 5.39 4.83
N ALA A 277 2.27 5.75 5.00
CA ALA A 277 2.77 7.08 4.68
C ALA A 277 2.64 7.40 3.19
N VAL A 278 3.02 6.48 2.33
CA VAL A 278 2.92 6.64 0.87
C VAL A 278 1.45 6.69 0.43
N HIS A 279 0.60 5.77 0.94
CA HIS A 279 -0.82 5.77 0.64
C HIS A 279 -1.49 7.08 1.06
N SER A 280 -1.23 7.53 2.28
CA SER A 280 -1.68 8.83 2.77
C SER A 280 -1.23 9.96 1.84
N GLY A 281 0.04 9.96 1.45
CA GLY A 281 0.59 10.96 0.54
C GLY A 281 -0.14 11.04 -0.80
N PHE A 282 -0.58 9.94 -1.38
CA PHE A 282 -1.16 9.90 -2.72
C PHE A 282 -2.70 9.87 -2.75
N TYR A 283 -3.32 9.18 -1.80
CA TYR A 283 -4.76 8.92 -1.80
C TYR A 283 -5.54 9.81 -0.85
N LEU A 284 -4.88 10.37 0.17
CA LEU A 284 -5.55 11.30 1.05
C LEU A 284 -5.33 12.74 0.58
N SER A 285 -6.34 13.55 0.77
CA SER A 285 -6.20 15.00 0.59
C SER A 285 -5.14 15.54 1.55
N HIS A 286 -4.33 16.49 1.11
CA HIS A 286 -3.45 17.25 2.01
C HIS A 286 -4.22 17.99 3.13
N LYS A 287 -5.53 18.06 3.01
CA LYS A 287 -6.45 18.65 3.98
C LYS A 287 -7.29 17.58 4.70
N THR A 288 -6.80 16.34 4.84
CA THR A 288 -7.44 15.34 5.69
C THR A 288 -7.18 15.66 7.15
N LEU A 289 -8.25 15.87 7.92
CA LEU A 289 -8.21 16.07 9.36
C LEU A 289 -8.80 14.88 10.09
N SER A 290 -8.01 14.30 10.98
CA SER A 290 -8.49 13.33 11.97
C SER A 290 -9.11 14.07 13.15
N VAL A 291 -10.34 13.73 13.49
CA VAL A 291 -11.11 14.41 14.53
C VAL A 291 -11.44 13.45 15.66
N GLY A 292 -11.09 13.85 16.88
CA GLY A 292 -11.58 13.24 18.11
C GLY A 292 -12.58 14.17 18.78
N LEU A 293 -13.71 13.65 19.26
CA LEU A 293 -14.68 14.44 20.02
C LEU A 293 -14.82 13.89 21.43
N ILE A 294 -14.64 14.73 22.42
CA ILE A 294 -14.87 14.41 23.83
C ILE A 294 -16.09 15.18 24.32
N GLY A 295 -17.06 14.46 24.88
CA GLY A 295 -18.31 15.03 25.38
C GLY A 295 -19.39 15.16 24.32
N PRO A 296 -19.93 14.06 23.79
CA PRO A 296 -21.04 14.04 22.82
C PRO A 296 -22.40 14.29 23.52
N GLY A 297 -22.44 15.33 24.39
CA GLY A 297 -23.66 15.86 24.97
C GLY A 297 -24.38 16.81 24.02
N THR A 298 -25.15 17.76 24.53
CA THR A 298 -25.96 18.69 23.70
C THR A 298 -25.10 19.42 22.65
N VAL A 299 -23.94 19.94 23.03
CA VAL A 299 -23.05 20.68 22.12
C VAL A 299 -22.33 19.73 21.16
N GLY A 300 -21.70 18.66 21.68
CA GLY A 300 -20.96 17.73 20.86
C GLY A 300 -21.83 16.98 19.86
N ALA A 301 -23.02 16.52 20.25
CA ALA A 301 -23.96 15.88 19.34
C ALA A 301 -24.49 16.85 18.26
N ALA A 302 -24.72 18.13 18.62
CA ALA A 302 -25.09 19.15 17.64
C ALA A 302 -23.97 19.39 16.62
N PHE A 303 -22.71 19.40 17.08
CA PHE A 303 -21.55 19.51 16.21
C PHE A 303 -21.45 18.32 15.25
N LEU A 304 -21.57 17.08 15.74
CA LEU A 304 -21.52 15.89 14.89
C LEU A 304 -22.61 15.91 13.80
N ARG A 305 -23.84 16.29 14.14
CA ARG A 305 -24.92 16.45 13.16
C ARG A 305 -24.67 17.55 12.12
N GLN A 306 -24.04 18.65 12.52
CA GLN A 306 -23.64 19.71 11.57
C GLN A 306 -22.52 19.23 10.64
N LEU A 307 -21.55 18.52 11.19
CA LEU A 307 -20.44 17.96 10.43
C LEU A 307 -20.95 16.96 9.39
N GLU A 308 -21.87 16.06 9.76
CA GLU A 308 -22.51 15.13 8.83
C GLU A 308 -23.12 15.87 7.63
N LYS A 309 -23.95 16.88 7.90
CA LYS A 309 -24.64 17.67 6.86
C LYS A 309 -23.70 18.46 5.96
N GLN A 310 -22.52 18.84 6.45
CA GLN A 310 -21.55 19.68 5.72
C GLN A 310 -20.41 18.86 5.11
N SER A 311 -20.28 17.58 5.42
CA SER A 311 -19.15 16.75 5.02
C SER A 311 -18.93 16.71 3.50
N GLU A 312 -20.00 16.55 2.72
CA GLU A 312 -19.97 16.57 1.26
C GLU A 312 -19.51 17.92 0.70
N ARG A 313 -20.02 19.01 1.25
CA ARG A 313 -19.63 20.35 0.84
C ARG A 313 -18.17 20.65 1.18
N LEU A 314 -17.74 20.27 2.39
CA LEU A 314 -16.34 20.44 2.81
C LEU A 314 -15.39 19.65 1.91
N ALA A 315 -15.76 18.45 1.50
CA ALA A 315 -14.97 17.64 0.57
C ALA A 315 -14.92 18.28 -0.82
N ASN A 316 -16.07 18.70 -1.39
CA ASN A 316 -16.17 19.16 -2.77
C ASN A 316 -15.67 20.60 -2.94
N ASP A 317 -16.10 21.54 -2.07
CA ASP A 317 -15.78 22.97 -2.25
C ASP A 317 -14.41 23.36 -1.68
N PHE A 318 -13.97 22.67 -0.60
CA PHE A 318 -12.74 23.02 0.13
C PHE A 318 -11.65 21.98 0.04
N ASN A 319 -11.94 20.83 -0.60
CA ASN A 319 -11.04 19.66 -0.64
C ASN A 319 -10.61 19.22 0.78
N LEU A 320 -11.53 19.29 1.74
CA LEU A 320 -11.31 19.02 3.15
C LEU A 320 -12.04 17.73 3.55
N ASP A 321 -11.28 16.68 3.87
CA ASP A 321 -11.80 15.39 4.34
C ASP A 321 -11.71 15.34 5.88
N LEU A 322 -12.85 15.52 6.56
CA LEU A 322 -12.95 15.43 8.01
C LEU A 322 -13.37 14.02 8.42
N ARG A 323 -12.52 13.36 9.20
CA ARG A 323 -12.74 11.98 9.66
C ARG A 323 -12.88 11.95 11.17
N VAL A 324 -14.09 11.83 11.69
CA VAL A 324 -14.30 11.55 13.11
C VAL A 324 -13.85 10.11 13.37
N ARG A 325 -12.79 9.95 14.15
CA ARG A 325 -12.18 8.64 14.45
C ARG A 325 -12.40 8.19 15.87
N ALA A 326 -12.65 9.13 16.79
CA ALA A 326 -12.90 8.80 18.17
C ALA A 326 -13.97 9.71 18.77
N ILE A 327 -14.89 9.13 19.53
CA ILE A 327 -15.89 9.84 20.34
C ILE A 327 -15.81 9.29 21.74
N ALA A 328 -15.61 10.17 22.76
CA ALA A 328 -15.48 9.75 24.16
C ALA A 328 -16.53 10.43 25.06
N ARG A 329 -17.09 9.65 25.97
CA ARG A 329 -17.82 10.08 27.17
C ARG A 329 -16.90 9.93 28.39
N SER A 330 -17.40 10.22 29.58
CA SER A 330 -16.60 10.14 30.81
C SER A 330 -16.13 8.71 31.15
N GLN A 331 -16.88 7.67 30.78
CA GLN A 331 -16.60 6.27 31.14
C GLN A 331 -16.43 5.37 29.93
N THR A 332 -16.92 5.78 28.77
CA THR A 332 -16.89 4.95 27.56
C THR A 332 -16.48 5.76 26.35
N MET A 333 -15.85 5.09 25.37
CA MET A 333 -15.45 5.68 24.09
C MET A 333 -15.71 4.74 22.91
N LEU A 334 -15.98 5.32 21.76
CA LEU A 334 -16.06 4.65 20.48
C LEU A 334 -14.84 5.02 19.63
N LEU A 335 -14.15 4.02 19.09
CA LEU A 335 -13.01 4.19 18.20
C LEU A 335 -13.35 3.62 16.82
N GLY A 336 -12.96 4.34 15.78
CA GLY A 336 -13.13 3.96 14.37
C GLY A 336 -11.78 3.84 13.67
N GLU A 337 -11.51 2.71 13.04
CA GLU A 337 -10.25 2.48 12.31
C GLU A 337 -10.03 3.48 11.16
N LYS A 338 -11.07 3.77 10.38
CA LYS A 338 -11.04 4.74 9.26
C LYS A 338 -11.74 6.03 9.65
N ARG A 339 -13.01 5.91 9.98
CA ARG A 339 -13.90 6.96 10.50
C ARG A 339 -15.12 6.31 11.15
N ILE A 340 -15.75 7.05 12.02
CA ILE A 340 -17.06 6.72 12.57
C ILE A 340 -18.11 7.28 11.62
N GLU A 341 -19.10 6.47 11.24
CA GLU A 341 -20.21 6.91 10.41
C GLU A 341 -21.13 7.81 11.23
N LEU A 342 -21.28 9.09 10.81
CA LEU A 342 -21.97 10.09 11.63
C LEU A 342 -23.51 9.94 11.62
N SER A 343 -24.05 9.24 10.63
CA SER A 343 -25.49 8.94 10.58
C SER A 343 -25.93 7.88 11.59
N THR A 344 -25.01 7.03 12.03
CA THR A 344 -25.29 5.87 12.93
C THR A 344 -24.43 5.88 14.19
N TRP A 345 -23.70 6.97 14.47
CA TRP A 345 -22.71 6.98 15.54
C TRP A 345 -23.31 6.70 16.94
N GLU A 346 -24.56 7.07 17.20
CA GLU A 346 -25.23 6.83 18.49
C GLU A 346 -25.48 5.34 18.68
N ASP A 347 -26.00 4.65 17.67
CA ASP A 347 -26.23 3.20 17.69
C ASP A 347 -24.90 2.43 17.77
N ASP A 348 -23.90 2.86 17.00
CA ASP A 348 -22.56 2.31 17.03
C ASP A 348 -21.91 2.50 18.42
N PHE A 349 -22.13 3.64 19.06
CA PHE A 349 -21.61 3.93 20.39
C PHE A 349 -22.22 3.00 21.43
N GLU A 350 -23.55 2.77 21.39
CA GLU A 350 -24.24 1.85 22.27
C GLU A 350 -23.79 0.39 22.09
N ALA A 351 -23.55 -0.01 20.85
CA ALA A 351 -23.22 -1.39 20.53
C ALA A 351 -21.73 -1.75 20.75
N ARG A 352 -20.80 -0.79 20.55
CA ARG A 352 -19.36 -1.08 20.41
C ARG A 352 -18.45 -0.23 21.31
N ALA A 353 -19.00 0.64 22.17
CA ALA A 353 -18.18 1.47 23.04
C ALA A 353 -17.38 0.61 24.03
N ILE A 354 -16.14 0.99 24.25
CA ILE A 354 -15.21 0.42 25.22
C ILE A 354 -14.99 1.38 26.38
N GLU A 355 -14.33 0.94 27.43
CA GLU A 355 -13.93 1.81 28.54
C GLU A 355 -13.02 2.96 28.07
N THR A 356 -13.22 4.18 28.62
CA THR A 356 -12.45 5.36 28.23
C THR A 356 -11.00 5.24 28.66
N ASP A 357 -10.11 5.28 27.69
CA ASP A 357 -8.67 5.36 27.81
C ASP A 357 -8.17 6.51 26.94
N LEU A 358 -7.72 7.60 27.55
CA LEU A 358 -7.31 8.80 26.81
C LEU A 358 -6.06 8.59 25.97
N GLN A 359 -5.18 7.65 26.34
CA GLN A 359 -4.02 7.34 25.53
C GLN A 359 -4.45 6.64 24.22
N LYS A 360 -5.29 5.62 24.30
CA LYS A 360 -5.85 4.95 23.12
C LYS A 360 -6.70 5.88 22.27
N PHE A 361 -7.44 6.79 22.91
CA PHE A 361 -8.19 7.83 22.20
C PHE A 361 -7.27 8.71 21.37
N GLU A 362 -6.18 9.19 21.98
CA GLU A 362 -5.17 10.02 21.32
C GLU A 362 -4.48 9.28 20.17
N GLU A 363 -4.03 8.03 20.38
CA GLU A 363 -3.41 7.20 19.36
C GLU A 363 -4.34 6.98 18.17
N CYS A 364 -5.64 6.82 18.42
CA CYS A 364 -6.65 6.72 17.37
C CYS A 364 -6.82 8.04 16.60
N VAL A 365 -6.82 9.17 17.28
CA VAL A 365 -7.01 10.50 16.67
C VAL A 365 -5.75 10.97 15.95
N ASN A 366 -4.56 10.67 16.46
CA ASN A 366 -3.28 11.12 15.90
C ASN A 366 -2.41 9.97 15.41
N PRO A 367 -2.86 9.17 14.42
CA PRO A 367 -2.02 8.12 13.85
C PRO A 367 -0.93 8.74 12.96
N GLU A 368 0.26 8.15 12.96
CA GLU A 368 1.45 8.64 12.25
C GLU A 368 1.23 8.93 10.74
N HIS A 369 0.24 8.30 10.11
CA HIS A 369 -0.01 8.41 8.68
C HIS A 369 -1.02 9.49 8.28
N LEU A 370 -1.67 10.16 9.24
CA LEU A 370 -2.57 11.29 8.97
C LEU A 370 -1.87 12.62 9.24
N PRO A 371 -2.00 13.60 8.32
CA PRO A 371 -1.20 14.82 8.39
C PRO A 371 -1.61 15.77 9.52
N HIS A 372 -2.89 15.75 9.93
CA HIS A 372 -3.43 16.67 10.91
C HIS A 372 -4.41 15.98 11.85
N ALA A 373 -4.28 16.26 13.13
CA ALA A 373 -5.17 15.79 14.19
C ALA A 373 -5.79 16.96 14.96
N VAL A 374 -7.06 16.84 15.29
CA VAL A 374 -7.77 17.81 16.12
C VAL A 374 -8.64 17.09 17.15
N ILE A 375 -8.56 17.51 18.40
CA ILE A 375 -9.46 17.08 19.47
C ILE A 375 -10.44 18.23 19.75
N ILE A 376 -11.73 17.90 19.74
CA ILE A 376 -12.81 18.83 20.04
C ILE A 376 -13.34 18.45 21.41
N ASP A 377 -13.08 19.30 22.41
CA ASP A 377 -13.59 19.11 23.77
C ASP A 377 -14.86 19.91 23.98
N CYS A 378 -15.99 19.21 24.05
CA CYS A 378 -17.32 19.74 24.35
C CYS A 378 -17.73 19.49 25.82
N THR A 379 -16.79 19.24 26.71
CA THR A 379 -17.05 19.01 28.13
C THR A 379 -16.90 20.30 28.99
N SER A 380 -17.15 20.17 30.26
CA SER A 380 -16.79 21.15 31.30
C SER A 380 -15.77 20.59 32.28
N SER A 381 -15.04 19.54 31.90
CA SER A 381 -14.08 18.82 32.75
C SER A 381 -12.76 19.56 32.87
N GLU A 382 -12.30 19.77 34.11
CA GLU A 382 -10.94 20.29 34.39
C GLU A 382 -9.88 19.26 34.00
N TYR A 383 -10.16 17.98 34.24
CA TYR A 383 -9.25 16.89 33.87
C TYR A 383 -8.98 16.83 32.33
N ILE A 384 -10.00 17.02 31.53
CA ILE A 384 -9.79 17.07 30.05
C ILE A 384 -9.04 18.35 29.68
N ALA A 385 -9.37 19.49 30.30
CA ALA A 385 -8.68 20.75 30.04
C ALA A 385 -7.17 20.69 30.40
N SER A 386 -6.79 19.95 31.44
CA SER A 386 -5.37 19.75 31.81
C SER A 386 -4.55 18.94 30.79
N GLN A 387 -5.19 18.25 29.86
CA GLN A 387 -4.50 17.46 28.81
C GLN A 387 -4.06 18.32 27.60
N TYR A 388 -4.59 19.53 27.44
CA TYR A 388 -4.37 20.34 26.24
C TYR A 388 -2.90 20.63 25.96
N ALA A 389 -2.11 21.02 26.97
CA ALA A 389 -0.69 21.28 26.77
C ALA A 389 0.06 20.06 26.24
N GLY A 390 -0.29 18.86 26.73
CA GLY A 390 0.26 17.60 26.25
C GLY A 390 -0.15 17.30 24.80
N TRP A 391 -1.39 17.54 24.42
CA TRP A 391 -1.86 17.33 23.05
C TRP A 391 -1.21 18.33 22.08
N LEU A 392 -1.18 19.61 22.43
CA LEU A 392 -0.56 20.63 21.60
C LEU A 392 0.94 20.37 21.38
N SER A 393 1.68 19.91 22.40
CA SER A 393 3.10 19.56 22.26
C SER A 393 3.35 18.38 21.32
N ARG A 394 2.35 17.51 21.09
CA ARG A 394 2.38 16.40 20.14
C ARG A 394 1.78 16.75 18.77
N GLY A 395 1.50 18.04 18.51
CA GLY A 395 0.97 18.52 17.24
C GLY A 395 -0.53 18.28 17.06
N ILE A 396 -1.27 17.94 18.11
CA ILE A 396 -2.72 17.78 18.05
C ILE A 396 -3.37 19.13 18.37
N HIS A 397 -4.15 19.65 17.42
CA HIS A 397 -4.90 20.89 17.65
C HIS A 397 -6.09 20.65 18.59
N VAL A 398 -6.44 21.68 19.36
CA VAL A 398 -7.58 21.61 20.29
C VAL A 398 -8.57 22.71 19.95
N ILE A 399 -9.85 22.32 19.83
CA ILE A 399 -10.98 23.25 19.67
C ILE A 399 -11.93 22.99 20.83
N THR A 400 -12.30 24.06 21.59
CA THR A 400 -13.10 23.84 22.77
C THR A 400 -13.97 25.03 23.16
N PRO A 401 -15.23 24.80 23.55
CA PRO A 401 -16.01 25.73 24.34
C PRO A 401 -15.72 25.65 25.86
N ASN A 402 -14.91 24.71 26.31
CA ASN A 402 -14.54 24.53 27.70
C ASN A 402 -13.62 25.68 28.17
N LYS A 403 -14.09 26.49 29.09
CA LYS A 403 -13.35 27.67 29.56
C LYS A 403 -12.32 27.39 30.67
N LYS A 404 -12.32 26.14 31.17
CA LYS A 404 -11.49 25.77 32.35
C LYS A 404 -9.99 25.93 32.09
N ALA A 405 -9.50 25.57 30.93
CA ALA A 405 -8.10 25.69 30.56
C ALA A 405 -7.59 27.16 30.59
N PHE A 406 -8.46 28.09 30.16
CA PHE A 406 -8.10 29.52 30.06
C PHE A 406 -8.49 30.33 31.29
N SER A 407 -9.16 29.74 32.28
CA SER A 407 -9.52 30.34 33.55
C SER A 407 -8.79 29.69 34.74
N SER A 408 -7.77 28.87 34.50
CA SER A 408 -6.87 28.27 35.47
C SER A 408 -5.76 29.26 35.94
N SER A 409 -4.63 28.77 36.41
CA SER A 409 -3.49 29.60 36.78
C SER A 409 -2.92 30.37 35.58
N TYR A 410 -2.24 31.49 35.85
CA TYR A 410 -1.54 32.25 34.79
C TYR A 410 -0.42 31.44 34.14
N GLU A 411 0.21 30.55 34.89
CA GLU A 411 1.24 29.64 34.38
C GLU A 411 0.66 28.66 33.35
N ASP A 412 -0.48 28.04 33.66
CA ASP A 412 -1.18 27.14 32.75
C ASP A 412 -1.63 27.88 31.48
N TYR A 413 -2.18 29.07 31.62
CA TYR A 413 -2.57 29.91 30.48
C TYR A 413 -1.37 30.21 29.56
N THR A 414 -0.22 30.57 30.13
CA THR A 414 0.98 30.88 29.35
C THR A 414 1.55 29.64 28.66
N ALA A 415 1.42 28.45 29.26
CA ALA A 415 1.84 27.19 28.66
C ALA A 415 0.99 26.76 27.44
N LEU A 416 -0.21 27.33 27.29
CA LEU A 416 -1.11 27.08 26.19
C LEU A 416 -0.93 28.04 24.99
N GLN A 417 -0.18 29.13 25.15
CA GLN A 417 0.19 30.11 24.16
C GLN A 417 1.49 29.73 23.43
#